data_a07eb6ecb2a7e7daf334e258adab9a0f
#
_entry.id   a07eb6ecb2a7e7daf334e258adab9a0f
#
_cell.length_a   1.000
_cell.length_b   1.000
_cell.length_c   1.000
_cell.angle_alpha   90.00
_cell.angle_beta   90.00
_cell.angle_gamma   90.00
#
_symmetry.space_group_name_H-M   'P 1'
#
loop_
_entity.id
_entity.type
_entity.pdbx_description
1 polymer ?
#
loop_
_entity_poly.entity_id
_entity_poly.type
_entity_poly.pdbx_seq_one_letter_code
_entity_poly.pdbx_strand_id
1 'polypeptide(L)'
;MLLGSIRHKFHLSSSSKKVGYLGMLLALALLSQNAWAQVSTKTNLNDDRFKGIIYRKETTGDLRLHNNGWAVAVNFGEIRTYYRTRYYHFELGTMHSPREQNQSKNLNVIGNELPKEFKLGKQNSVFILRAGKGFKRYLSDKARRKGVSIGYSLEAGPAVALLKPYYLKFIEQVVVNGELESILVDKKFSEENKDEFIDYGSIYGGAPFSTGLKEITILPGFQAKAGLFFSVGAFDEYVKAAEIGLMADLFIKKVPIMVETAGTTNTPLFLNLYVNLHFGRRSN
;
A
#
# COMPACT_ATOMS: atom_id res chain seq x y z
N MET A 1 -31.58 10.32 -47.67
CA MET A 1 -30.13 10.33 -47.73
C MET A 1 -29.61 11.26 -46.67
N LEU A 2 -29.43 10.79 -45.45
CA LEU A 2 -28.89 11.56 -44.31
C LEU A 2 -28.21 10.57 -43.36
N LEU A 3 -26.89 10.62 -43.35
CA LEU A 3 -26.01 9.90 -42.43
C LEU A 3 -26.04 10.56 -41.05
N GLY A 4 -26.55 9.85 -40.07
CA GLY A 4 -26.46 10.23 -38.65
C GLY A 4 -25.24 9.60 -37.98
N SER A 5 -24.26 10.44 -37.70
CA SER A 5 -23.05 10.07 -36.93
C SER A 5 -23.39 9.87 -35.46
N ILE A 6 -23.26 8.65 -34.96
CA ILE A 6 -23.38 8.33 -33.54
C ILE A 6 -22.00 8.55 -32.90
N ARG A 7 -21.84 9.66 -32.17
CA ARG A 7 -20.70 9.89 -31.25
C ARG A 7 -20.96 9.19 -29.94
N HIS A 8 -20.28 8.08 -29.68
CA HIS A 8 -20.16 7.51 -28.34
C HIS A 8 -19.28 8.43 -27.46
N LYS A 9 -19.92 9.12 -26.53
CA LYS A 9 -19.21 9.80 -25.44
C LYS A 9 -18.81 8.75 -24.39
N PHE A 10 -17.52 8.47 -24.29
CA PHE A 10 -16.95 7.75 -23.16
C PHE A 10 -17.08 8.61 -21.89
N HIS A 11 -17.94 8.22 -20.98
CA HIS A 11 -18.05 8.79 -19.65
C HIS A 11 -16.95 8.14 -18.77
N LEU A 12 -15.81 8.81 -18.62
CA LEU A 12 -14.79 8.42 -17.62
C LEU A 12 -15.37 8.64 -16.22
N SER A 13 -15.46 7.54 -15.47
CA SER A 13 -15.91 7.51 -14.08
C SER A 13 -15.16 8.51 -13.20
N SER A 14 -15.90 9.46 -12.63
CA SER A 14 -15.43 10.55 -11.77
C SER A 14 -14.95 10.10 -10.38
N SER A 15 -15.04 8.81 -10.06
CA SER A 15 -14.79 8.31 -8.69
C SER A 15 -13.30 8.23 -8.32
N SER A 16 -12.43 7.85 -9.26
CA SER A 16 -11.00 7.69 -8.95
C SER A 16 -10.27 9.01 -8.70
N LYS A 17 -10.73 10.08 -9.33
CA LYS A 17 -10.19 11.44 -9.13
C LYS A 17 -10.52 11.98 -7.74
N LYS A 18 -11.70 11.66 -7.18
CA LYS A 18 -12.13 12.14 -5.85
C LYS A 18 -11.29 11.55 -4.72
N VAL A 19 -10.86 10.30 -4.83
CA VAL A 19 -9.99 9.65 -3.83
C VAL A 19 -8.58 10.26 -3.84
N GLY A 20 -8.04 10.58 -5.01
CA GLY A 20 -6.74 11.24 -5.14
C GLY A 20 -6.74 12.67 -4.53
N TYR A 21 -7.81 13.44 -4.76
CA TYR A 21 -7.94 14.79 -4.17
C TYR A 21 -8.16 14.74 -2.66
N LEU A 22 -8.89 13.75 -2.14
CA LEU A 22 -9.11 13.60 -0.70
C LEU A 22 -7.79 13.27 0.03
N GLY A 23 -6.96 12.41 -0.53
CA GLY A 23 -5.63 12.10 0.00
C GLY A 23 -4.69 13.31 -0.01
N MET A 24 -4.71 14.09 -1.08
CA MET A 24 -3.92 15.31 -1.20
C MET A 24 -4.40 16.42 -0.25
N LEU A 25 -5.71 16.57 -0.05
CA LEU A 25 -6.29 17.51 0.92
C LEU A 25 -5.99 17.10 2.36
N LEU A 26 -6.01 15.81 2.68
CA LEU A 26 -5.65 15.30 4.00
C LEU A 26 -4.17 15.56 4.31
N ALA A 27 -3.28 15.36 3.34
CA ALA A 27 -1.86 15.66 3.47
C ALA A 27 -1.59 17.16 3.65
N LEU A 28 -2.31 18.02 2.93
CA LEU A 28 -2.24 19.48 3.08
C LEU A 28 -2.81 19.95 4.42
N ALA A 29 -3.91 19.36 4.91
CA ALA A 29 -4.50 19.69 6.21
C ALA A 29 -3.59 19.31 7.37
N LEU A 30 -2.87 18.19 7.27
CA LEU A 30 -1.88 17.79 8.27
C LEU A 30 -0.64 18.70 8.30
N LEU A 31 -0.31 19.34 7.18
CA LEU A 31 0.77 20.33 7.09
C LEU A 31 0.38 21.70 7.65
N SER A 32 -0.91 22.06 7.62
CA SER A 32 -1.40 23.37 8.05
C SER A 32 -1.57 23.52 9.57
N GLN A 33 -1.67 22.43 10.32
CA GLN A 33 -1.90 22.49 11.78
C GLN A 33 -0.70 22.99 12.59
N ASN A 34 0.49 23.12 12.00
CA ASN A 34 1.68 23.61 12.70
C ASN A 34 1.83 25.13 12.72
N ALA A 35 0.90 25.88 12.14
CA ALA A 35 1.00 27.36 12.07
C ALA A 35 0.61 28.05 13.40
N TRP A 36 0.03 27.35 14.38
CA TRP A 36 -0.54 27.98 15.59
C TRP A 36 0.26 27.72 16.88
N ALA A 37 1.36 26.97 16.84
CA ALA A 37 2.20 26.72 18.02
C ALA A 37 3.41 27.65 18.09
N GLN A 38 3.21 28.96 18.12
CA GLN A 38 4.26 29.90 18.48
C GLN A 38 4.25 30.17 19.99
N VAL A 39 4.74 29.23 20.77
CA VAL A 39 5.20 29.57 22.13
C VAL A 39 6.65 29.98 22.03
N SER A 40 6.88 31.29 22.12
CA SER A 40 8.20 31.89 22.20
C SER A 40 8.82 31.60 23.57
N THR A 41 9.48 30.47 23.69
CA THR A 41 10.39 30.23 24.82
C THR A 41 11.74 30.86 24.49
N LYS A 42 12.11 31.92 25.17
CA LYS A 42 13.47 32.47 25.14
C LYS A 42 14.42 31.40 25.70
N THR A 43 15.01 30.63 24.80
CA THR A 43 16.02 29.65 25.17
C THR A 43 17.39 30.35 25.14
N ASN A 44 18.08 30.37 26.27
CA ASN A 44 19.45 30.87 26.34
C ASN A 44 20.35 30.12 25.37
N LEU A 45 21.01 30.86 24.47
CA LEU A 45 21.86 30.33 23.40
C LEU A 45 23.17 29.67 23.89
N ASN A 46 23.47 29.77 25.18
CA ASN A 46 24.66 29.21 25.84
C ASN A 46 24.40 27.93 26.63
N ASP A 47 23.25 27.30 26.45
CA ASP A 47 22.95 26.03 27.12
C ASP A 47 23.75 24.91 26.44
N ASP A 48 24.72 24.33 27.16
CA ASP A 48 25.57 23.21 26.72
C ASP A 48 24.78 21.94 26.32
N ARG A 49 23.49 21.92 26.60
CA ARG A 49 22.55 20.87 26.16
C ARG A 49 22.38 20.80 24.63
N PHE A 50 22.88 21.79 23.88
CA PHE A 50 22.80 21.81 22.41
C PHE A 50 24.11 21.46 21.71
N LYS A 51 25.17 21.16 22.46
CA LYS A 51 26.47 20.74 21.93
C LYS A 51 26.62 19.22 22.05
N GLY A 52 26.02 18.46 21.13
CA GLY A 52 26.24 17.01 21.09
C GLY A 52 25.04 16.21 20.59
N ILE A 53 25.21 14.89 20.45
CA ILE A 53 24.13 13.96 20.21
C ILE A 53 23.37 13.78 21.53
N ILE A 54 22.20 14.38 21.65
CA ILE A 54 21.37 14.32 22.85
C ILE A 54 20.66 12.97 22.92
N TYR A 55 20.26 12.41 21.77
CA TYR A 55 19.50 11.18 21.66
C TYR A 55 20.31 10.11 20.95
N ARG A 56 20.23 8.86 21.44
CA ARG A 56 20.93 7.71 20.86
C ARG A 56 20.00 6.79 20.08
N LYS A 57 18.72 6.73 20.44
CA LYS A 57 17.72 5.85 19.84
C LYS A 57 16.64 6.67 19.14
N GLU A 58 16.08 6.13 18.09
CA GLU A 58 14.95 6.71 17.36
C GLU A 58 13.96 5.58 17.06
N THR A 59 12.71 5.71 17.52
CA THR A 59 11.63 4.80 17.17
C THR A 59 10.60 5.57 16.37
N THR A 60 10.30 5.09 15.15
CA THR A 60 9.31 5.72 14.27
C THR A 60 8.28 4.71 13.79
N GLY A 61 7.03 5.16 13.70
CA GLY A 61 5.96 4.50 12.96
C GLY A 61 5.80 5.20 11.61
N ASP A 62 5.58 4.42 10.57
CA ASP A 62 5.49 4.91 9.21
C ASP A 62 4.14 4.55 8.61
N LEU A 63 3.58 5.48 7.84
CA LEU A 63 2.47 5.24 6.93
C LEU A 63 2.95 5.49 5.51
N ARG A 64 2.93 4.46 4.69
CA ARG A 64 3.42 4.50 3.31
C ARG A 64 2.29 4.28 2.32
N LEU A 65 2.25 5.13 1.31
CA LEU A 65 1.41 4.98 0.14
C LEU A 65 2.30 4.77 -1.07
N HIS A 66 1.99 3.79 -1.89
CA HIS A 66 2.69 3.53 -3.14
C HIS A 66 1.69 3.22 -4.26
N ASN A 67 2.13 3.30 -5.52
CA ASN A 67 1.23 3.13 -6.68
C ASN A 67 0.46 1.80 -6.69
N ASN A 68 0.97 0.76 -6.04
CA ASN A 68 0.33 -0.56 -6.01
C ASN A 68 -0.24 -0.94 -4.64
N GLY A 69 -0.40 0.03 -3.70
CA GLY A 69 -0.98 -0.27 -2.39
C GLY A 69 -0.57 0.69 -1.27
N TRP A 70 -0.68 0.20 -0.05
CA TRP A 70 -0.30 0.94 1.15
C TRP A 70 0.41 0.01 2.14
N ALA A 71 1.14 0.60 3.07
CA ALA A 71 1.84 -0.15 4.10
C ALA A 71 1.94 0.64 5.40
N VAL A 72 2.07 -0.07 6.50
CA VAL A 72 2.43 0.46 7.81
C VAL A 72 3.72 -0.18 8.28
N ALA A 73 4.59 0.60 8.94
CA ALA A 73 5.86 0.10 9.37
C ALA A 73 6.27 0.66 10.72
N VAL A 74 7.21 -0.03 11.35
CA VAL A 74 7.90 0.43 12.56
C VAL A 74 9.40 0.34 12.34
N ASN A 75 10.12 1.39 12.71
CA ASN A 75 11.57 1.45 12.62
C ASN A 75 12.18 1.63 14.00
N PHE A 76 13.25 0.88 14.25
CA PHE A 76 14.08 1.01 15.43
C PHE A 76 15.46 1.47 15.02
N GLY A 77 15.76 2.72 15.27
CA GLY A 77 16.97 3.40 14.84
C GLY A 77 17.97 3.64 15.96
N GLU A 78 19.24 3.64 15.58
CA GLU A 78 20.37 4.06 16.40
C GLU A 78 21.07 5.24 15.72
N ILE A 79 21.15 6.36 16.41
CA ILE A 79 21.81 7.58 15.95
C ILE A 79 23.31 7.42 16.17
N ARG A 80 24.04 7.14 15.10
CA ARG A 80 25.49 6.90 15.12
C ARG A 80 26.30 8.18 15.11
N THR A 81 25.85 9.15 14.34
CA THR A 81 26.44 10.48 14.26
C THR A 81 25.34 11.51 14.08
N TYR A 82 25.66 12.79 14.25
CA TYR A 82 24.75 13.90 14.01
C TYR A 82 23.98 13.82 12.67
N TYR A 83 24.62 13.28 11.63
CA TYR A 83 24.06 13.17 10.28
C TYR A 83 23.57 11.78 9.89
N ARG A 84 23.87 10.73 10.67
CA ARG A 84 23.63 9.36 10.26
C ARG A 84 22.91 8.54 11.33
N THR A 85 21.73 8.04 10.97
CA THR A 85 20.95 7.08 11.77
C THR A 85 20.93 5.76 11.02
N ARG A 86 21.25 4.65 11.67
CA ARG A 86 21.00 3.29 11.18
C ARG A 86 19.74 2.78 11.84
N TYR A 87 18.92 2.00 11.09
CA TYR A 87 17.67 1.46 11.63
C TYR A 87 17.37 0.06 11.13
N TYR A 88 16.60 -0.65 11.92
CA TYR A 88 15.88 -1.85 11.52
C TYR A 88 14.46 -1.48 11.18
N HIS A 89 13.95 -2.05 10.12
CA HIS A 89 12.64 -1.78 9.55
C HIS A 89 11.78 -3.03 9.53
N PHE A 90 10.52 -2.91 9.95
CA PHE A 90 9.52 -3.96 9.87
C PHE A 90 8.24 -3.36 9.31
N GLU A 91 7.73 -3.94 8.23
CA GLU A 91 6.61 -3.40 7.47
C GLU A 91 5.60 -4.50 7.14
N LEU A 92 4.31 -4.14 7.22
CA LEU A 92 3.18 -4.89 6.69
C LEU A 92 2.47 -4.02 5.66
N GLY A 93 2.32 -4.52 4.46
CA GLY A 93 1.66 -3.78 3.37
C GLY A 93 0.80 -4.67 2.49
N THR A 94 0.12 -4.02 1.57
CA THR A 94 -0.69 -4.67 0.53
C THR A 94 -0.07 -4.41 -0.83
N MET A 95 -0.29 -5.34 -1.76
CA MET A 95 0.09 -5.16 -3.16
C MET A 95 -1.08 -5.52 -4.06
N HIS A 96 -1.40 -4.63 -4.98
CA HIS A 96 -2.46 -4.78 -5.96
C HIS A 96 -1.89 -4.67 -7.37
N SER A 97 -2.54 -5.32 -8.31
CA SER A 97 -2.23 -5.07 -9.72
C SER A 97 -2.86 -3.73 -10.16
N PRO A 98 -2.16 -2.91 -10.98
CA PRO A 98 -2.76 -1.70 -11.56
C PRO A 98 -4.01 -1.98 -12.41
N ARG A 99 -4.21 -3.24 -12.81
CA ARG A 99 -5.34 -3.69 -13.63
C ARG A 99 -6.53 -4.17 -12.80
N GLU A 100 -6.42 -4.22 -11.48
CA GLU A 100 -7.55 -4.56 -10.61
C GLU A 100 -8.62 -3.48 -10.70
N GLN A 101 -9.80 -3.87 -11.17
CA GLN A 101 -10.98 -2.99 -11.23
C GLN A 101 -12.12 -3.63 -10.45
N ASN A 102 -12.75 -2.84 -9.58
CA ASN A 102 -13.95 -3.28 -8.90
C ASN A 102 -15.10 -3.34 -9.90
N GLN A 103 -15.78 -4.47 -9.94
CA GLN A 103 -16.98 -4.70 -10.71
C GLN A 103 -18.15 -4.88 -9.75
N SER A 104 -19.29 -4.32 -10.11
CA SER A 104 -20.53 -4.56 -9.39
C SER A 104 -21.62 -4.94 -10.38
N LYS A 105 -22.37 -5.98 -10.07
CA LYS A 105 -23.53 -6.39 -10.83
C LYS A 105 -24.79 -6.03 -10.06
N ASN A 106 -25.73 -5.36 -10.72
CA ASN A 106 -27.10 -5.23 -10.22
C ASN A 106 -27.86 -6.50 -10.60
N LEU A 107 -27.56 -7.59 -9.92
CA LEU A 107 -28.28 -8.85 -10.08
C LEU A 107 -29.39 -8.97 -9.05
N ASN A 108 -30.44 -9.72 -9.44
CA ASN A 108 -31.48 -10.12 -8.51
C ASN A 108 -30.85 -10.94 -7.37
N VAL A 109 -31.41 -10.78 -6.17
CA VAL A 109 -31.00 -11.54 -5.00
C VAL A 109 -31.26 -13.03 -5.23
N ILE A 110 -30.23 -13.84 -5.08
CA ILE A 110 -30.36 -15.31 -5.10
C ILE A 110 -30.27 -15.80 -3.65
N GLY A 111 -31.32 -16.47 -3.20
CA GLY A 111 -31.47 -16.81 -1.78
C GLY A 111 -31.57 -15.54 -0.92
N ASN A 112 -30.82 -15.48 0.18
CA ASN A 112 -30.76 -14.33 1.10
C ASN A 112 -29.48 -13.49 0.95
N GLU A 113 -28.69 -13.70 -0.10
CA GLU A 113 -27.40 -13.03 -0.27
C GLU A 113 -27.48 -11.93 -1.33
N LEU A 114 -27.03 -10.73 -0.95
CA LEU A 114 -26.82 -9.62 -1.88
C LEU A 114 -25.48 -9.78 -2.61
N PRO A 115 -25.43 -9.53 -3.93
CA PRO A 115 -24.19 -9.58 -4.68
C PRO A 115 -23.21 -8.51 -4.16
N LYS A 116 -21.98 -8.93 -3.82
CA LYS A 116 -20.90 -8.04 -3.39
C LYS A 116 -20.04 -7.64 -4.58
N GLU A 117 -19.47 -6.43 -4.53
CA GLU A 117 -18.44 -6.03 -5.49
C GLU A 117 -17.32 -7.06 -5.55
N PHE A 118 -16.81 -7.30 -6.73
CA PHE A 118 -15.72 -8.24 -6.98
C PHE A 118 -14.69 -7.67 -7.97
N LYS A 119 -13.55 -8.32 -8.04
CA LYS A 119 -12.48 -7.98 -8.96
C LYS A 119 -12.36 -9.08 -10.00
N LEU A 120 -12.69 -8.74 -11.26
CA LEU A 120 -12.66 -9.69 -12.36
C LEU A 120 -11.24 -10.18 -12.62
N GLY A 121 -11.08 -11.50 -12.74
CA GLY A 121 -9.79 -12.13 -12.99
C GLY A 121 -8.77 -12.00 -11.87
N LYS A 122 -9.18 -11.64 -10.65
CA LYS A 122 -8.27 -11.62 -9.51
C LYS A 122 -8.04 -13.02 -8.98
N GLN A 123 -6.76 -13.43 -8.93
CA GLN A 123 -6.36 -14.76 -8.50
C GLN A 123 -6.05 -14.80 -6.99
N ASN A 124 -5.28 -13.82 -6.51
CA ASN A 124 -4.90 -13.72 -5.10
C ASN A 124 -4.95 -12.29 -4.59
N SER A 125 -5.27 -12.15 -3.30
CA SER A 125 -5.00 -10.93 -2.53
C SER A 125 -3.61 -11.06 -1.92
N VAL A 126 -2.75 -10.05 -2.15
CA VAL A 126 -1.35 -10.11 -1.74
C VAL A 126 -1.09 -9.16 -0.59
N PHE A 127 -0.59 -9.72 0.52
CA PHE A 127 -0.04 -8.98 1.63
C PHE A 127 1.46 -9.19 1.64
N ILE A 128 2.25 -8.19 2.02
CA ILE A 128 3.69 -8.28 2.04
C ILE A 128 4.20 -7.92 3.41
N LEU A 129 5.00 -8.83 3.97
CA LEU A 129 5.83 -8.58 5.14
C LEU A 129 7.23 -8.24 4.65
N ARG A 130 7.76 -7.10 5.07
CA ARG A 130 9.12 -6.68 4.77
C ARG A 130 9.87 -6.46 6.07
N ALA A 131 11.10 -6.94 6.12
CA ALA A 131 12.03 -6.63 7.19
C ALA A 131 13.35 -6.20 6.55
N GLY A 132 14.07 -5.27 7.18
CA GLY A 132 15.30 -4.80 6.58
C GLY A 132 16.17 -3.98 7.52
N LYS A 133 17.33 -3.66 6.98
CA LYS A 133 18.25 -2.68 7.56
C LYS A 133 18.37 -1.51 6.63
N GLY A 134 18.35 -0.32 7.21
CA GLY A 134 18.54 0.91 6.46
C GLY A 134 19.41 1.92 7.19
N PHE A 135 19.71 2.97 6.50
CA PHE A 135 20.30 4.16 7.08
C PHE A 135 19.69 5.43 6.47
N LYS A 136 19.60 6.43 7.29
CA LYS A 136 19.24 7.80 6.91
C LYS A 136 20.47 8.68 7.05
N ARG A 137 20.71 9.56 6.07
CA ARG A 137 21.78 10.55 6.13
C ARG A 137 21.23 11.93 5.79
N TYR A 138 21.38 12.85 6.73
CA TYR A 138 21.06 14.25 6.52
C TYR A 138 22.14 14.92 5.64
N LEU A 139 21.72 15.70 4.65
CA LEU A 139 22.59 16.41 3.70
C LEU A 139 22.75 17.88 4.06
N SER A 140 21.76 18.46 4.76
CA SER A 140 21.78 19.88 5.11
C SER A 140 22.01 20.07 6.59
N ASP A 141 22.88 21.03 6.92
CA ASP A 141 22.96 21.60 8.24
C ASP A 141 21.68 22.38 8.54
N LYS A 142 21.16 22.17 9.71
CA LYS A 142 19.96 22.83 10.14
C LYS A 142 20.14 24.28 10.44
N ALA A 143 19.27 25.12 9.92
CA ALA A 143 18.96 26.38 10.58
C ALA A 143 18.35 26.07 11.97
N ARG A 144 19.01 26.46 13.03
CA ARG A 144 18.83 26.02 14.43
C ARG A 144 17.42 26.12 15.04
N ARG A 145 16.42 26.71 14.38
CA ARG A 145 15.12 26.97 15.04
C ARG A 145 13.85 26.63 14.25
N LYS A 146 13.84 26.68 12.91
CA LYS A 146 12.62 26.44 12.10
C LYS A 146 12.99 26.04 10.67
N GLY A 147 13.67 24.93 10.47
CA GLY A 147 14.06 24.52 9.12
C GLY A 147 13.67 23.09 8.81
N VAL A 148 13.41 22.81 7.56
CA VAL A 148 13.29 21.45 7.02
C VAL A 148 14.69 20.95 6.73
N SER A 149 15.07 19.82 7.31
CA SER A 149 16.30 19.12 6.98
C SER A 149 16.03 18.13 5.88
N ILE A 150 16.88 18.12 4.86
CA ILE A 150 16.81 17.21 3.73
C ILE A 150 17.85 16.12 3.92
N GLY A 151 17.50 14.90 3.56
CA GLY A 151 18.41 13.76 3.57
C GLY A 151 17.97 12.67 2.63
N TYR A 152 18.75 11.61 2.59
CA TYR A 152 18.40 10.41 1.85
C TYR A 152 18.39 9.19 2.76
N SER A 153 17.58 8.22 2.38
CA SER A 153 17.49 6.92 3.03
C SER A 153 17.79 5.82 2.03
N LEU A 154 18.48 4.79 2.49
CA LEU A 154 18.64 3.54 1.75
C LEU A 154 18.31 2.39 2.69
N GLU A 155 17.55 1.43 2.19
CA GLU A 155 17.08 0.28 2.94
C GLU A 155 17.06 -0.95 2.04
N ALA A 156 17.41 -2.10 2.62
CA ALA A 156 17.32 -3.39 1.94
C ALA A 156 17.09 -4.52 2.95
N GLY A 157 16.46 -5.59 2.49
CA GLY A 157 16.23 -6.76 3.30
C GLY A 157 15.29 -7.78 2.69
N PRO A 158 14.98 -8.86 3.42
CA PRO A 158 14.02 -9.86 2.98
C PRO A 158 12.60 -9.30 2.89
N ALA A 159 11.84 -9.87 1.97
CA ALA A 159 10.41 -9.67 1.82
C ALA A 159 9.70 -11.02 1.70
N VAL A 160 8.47 -11.08 2.17
CA VAL A 160 7.64 -12.28 2.09
C VAL A 160 6.26 -11.87 1.62
N ALA A 161 5.84 -12.35 0.46
CA ALA A 161 4.47 -12.19 0.00
C ALA A 161 3.59 -13.31 0.54
N LEU A 162 2.47 -12.93 1.13
CA LEU A 162 1.40 -13.80 1.62
C LEU A 162 0.28 -13.75 0.59
N LEU A 163 0.14 -14.82 -0.18
CA LEU A 163 -0.84 -14.96 -1.25
C LEU A 163 -2.09 -15.61 -0.68
N LYS A 164 -3.12 -14.82 -0.47
CA LYS A 164 -4.42 -15.31 -0.04
C LYS A 164 -5.30 -15.55 -1.27
N PRO A 165 -5.76 -16.79 -1.55
CA PRO A 165 -6.66 -17.06 -2.67
C PRO A 165 -7.88 -16.13 -2.64
N TYR A 166 -8.23 -15.58 -3.79
CA TYR A 166 -9.41 -14.76 -3.95
C TYR A 166 -10.58 -15.62 -4.43
N TYR A 167 -11.63 -15.70 -3.60
CA TYR A 167 -12.79 -16.49 -3.89
C TYR A 167 -13.88 -15.63 -4.54
N LEU A 168 -14.50 -16.19 -5.56
CA LEU A 168 -15.66 -15.62 -6.24
C LEU A 168 -16.87 -16.56 -6.05
N LYS A 169 -18.05 -15.97 -6.02
CA LYS A 169 -19.33 -16.69 -5.99
C LYS A 169 -19.83 -16.88 -7.41
N PHE A 170 -20.11 -18.12 -7.76
CA PHE A 170 -20.69 -18.51 -9.05
C PHE A 170 -22.10 -19.04 -8.86
N ILE A 171 -22.92 -18.90 -9.91
CA ILE A 171 -24.26 -19.46 -9.95
C ILE A 171 -24.16 -20.84 -10.59
N GLU A 172 -24.47 -21.89 -9.84
CA GLU A 172 -24.59 -23.25 -10.37
C GLU A 172 -26.05 -23.71 -10.34
N GLN A 173 -26.45 -24.44 -11.36
CA GLN A 173 -27.76 -25.08 -11.44
C GLN A 173 -27.61 -26.51 -11.01
N VAL A 174 -28.34 -26.90 -9.95
CA VAL A 174 -28.36 -28.27 -9.43
C VAL A 174 -29.78 -28.77 -9.46
N VAL A 175 -29.97 -30.03 -9.86
CA VAL A 175 -31.27 -30.68 -9.82
C VAL A 175 -31.50 -31.18 -8.41
N VAL A 176 -32.45 -30.57 -7.69
CA VAL A 176 -32.91 -31.01 -6.36
C VAL A 176 -34.37 -31.47 -6.49
N ASN A 177 -34.62 -32.71 -6.15
CA ASN A 177 -35.96 -33.32 -6.25
C ASN A 177 -36.63 -33.22 -7.65
N GLY A 178 -35.82 -33.14 -8.71
CA GLY A 178 -36.34 -33.06 -10.08
C GLY A 178 -36.58 -31.62 -10.58
N GLU A 179 -36.35 -30.62 -9.74
CA GLU A 179 -36.41 -29.19 -10.12
C GLU A 179 -35.00 -28.60 -10.21
N LEU A 180 -34.82 -27.64 -11.15
CA LEU A 180 -33.56 -26.90 -11.28
C LEU A 180 -33.52 -25.78 -10.27
N GLU A 181 -32.64 -25.90 -9.29
CA GLU A 181 -32.38 -24.84 -8.30
C GLU A 181 -31.03 -24.14 -8.61
N SER A 182 -31.02 -22.83 -8.50
CA SER A 182 -29.78 -22.03 -8.60
C SER A 182 -29.16 -21.90 -7.23
N ILE A 183 -27.96 -22.44 -7.05
CA ILE A 183 -27.18 -22.35 -5.81
C ILE A 183 -25.94 -21.46 -6.02
N LEU A 184 -25.47 -20.83 -4.93
CA LEU A 184 -24.24 -20.04 -4.94
C LEU A 184 -23.09 -20.88 -4.42
N VAL A 185 -22.03 -21.00 -5.22
CA VAL A 185 -20.83 -21.79 -4.88
C VAL A 185 -19.61 -20.88 -4.86
N ASP A 186 -18.84 -20.94 -3.76
CA ASP A 186 -17.58 -20.21 -3.64
C ASP A 186 -16.47 -21.01 -4.33
N LYS A 187 -15.88 -20.43 -5.40
CA LYS A 187 -14.76 -21.04 -6.12
C LYS A 187 -13.53 -20.15 -6.05
N LYS A 188 -12.35 -20.76 -5.88
CA LYS A 188 -11.04 -20.13 -6.11
C LYS A 188 -10.56 -20.41 -7.52
N PHE A 189 -9.61 -19.62 -7.99
CA PHE A 189 -8.98 -19.86 -9.29
C PHE A 189 -8.29 -21.23 -9.34
N SER A 190 -8.51 -21.93 -10.46
CA SER A 190 -7.73 -23.08 -10.93
C SER A 190 -7.56 -22.96 -12.45
N GLU A 191 -6.61 -23.68 -13.04
CA GLU A 191 -6.45 -23.67 -14.51
C GLU A 191 -7.68 -24.23 -15.22
N GLU A 192 -8.44 -25.11 -14.56
CA GLU A 192 -9.66 -25.74 -15.12
C GLU A 192 -10.82 -24.75 -15.22
N ASN A 193 -10.92 -23.79 -14.27
CA ASN A 193 -12.02 -22.81 -14.25
C ASN A 193 -11.60 -21.43 -14.74
N LYS A 194 -10.49 -21.35 -15.48
CA LYS A 194 -9.91 -20.10 -15.95
C LYS A 194 -10.91 -19.25 -16.75
N ASP A 195 -11.65 -19.87 -17.64
CA ASP A 195 -12.60 -19.18 -18.51
C ASP A 195 -13.78 -18.61 -17.72
N GLU A 196 -14.27 -19.36 -16.71
CA GLU A 196 -15.30 -18.88 -15.80
C GLU A 196 -14.83 -17.66 -14.97
N PHE A 197 -13.54 -17.65 -14.56
CA PHE A 197 -12.96 -16.57 -13.74
C PHE A 197 -12.78 -15.25 -14.49
N ILE A 198 -12.72 -15.27 -15.79
CA ILE A 198 -12.61 -14.08 -16.65
C ILE A 198 -13.94 -13.72 -17.31
N ASP A 199 -14.95 -14.59 -17.26
CA ASP A 199 -16.26 -14.29 -17.76
C ASP A 199 -17.10 -13.53 -16.73
N TYR A 200 -17.35 -12.25 -17.04
CA TYR A 200 -18.20 -11.40 -16.22
C TYR A 200 -19.64 -11.97 -16.05
N GLY A 201 -20.12 -12.73 -17.04
CA GLY A 201 -21.46 -13.32 -17.06
C GLY A 201 -21.66 -14.36 -15.95
N SER A 202 -20.68 -15.17 -15.71
CA SER A 202 -20.73 -16.34 -14.80
C SER A 202 -20.59 -15.98 -13.32
N ILE A 203 -20.04 -14.81 -12.98
CA ILE A 203 -19.74 -14.40 -11.61
C ILE A 203 -20.94 -13.70 -10.99
N TYR A 204 -21.40 -14.17 -9.84
CA TYR A 204 -22.42 -13.51 -9.02
C TYR A 204 -21.86 -12.36 -8.19
N GLY A 205 -20.68 -12.55 -7.56
CA GLY A 205 -20.06 -11.54 -6.71
C GLY A 205 -18.81 -12.05 -6.01
N GLY A 206 -18.26 -11.22 -5.13
CA GLY A 206 -17.12 -11.58 -4.30
C GLY A 206 -17.53 -12.39 -3.06
N ALA A 207 -16.77 -13.43 -2.73
CA ALA A 207 -16.91 -14.15 -1.48
C ALA A 207 -16.40 -13.32 -0.28
N PRO A 208 -16.79 -13.65 0.98
CA PRO A 208 -16.30 -12.97 2.17
C PRO A 208 -14.77 -13.01 2.28
N PHE A 209 -14.18 -11.95 2.87
CA PHE A 209 -12.73 -11.89 3.05
C PHE A 209 -12.14 -13.04 3.86
N SER A 210 -12.91 -13.60 4.79
CA SER A 210 -12.50 -14.73 5.62
C SER A 210 -12.29 -16.04 4.83
N THR A 211 -12.96 -16.19 3.68
CA THR A 211 -12.80 -17.35 2.80
C THR A 211 -11.36 -17.37 2.23
N GLY A 212 -10.69 -18.51 2.37
CA GLY A 212 -9.31 -18.70 1.90
C GLY A 212 -8.20 -18.25 2.86
N LEU A 213 -8.49 -17.76 4.07
CA LEU A 213 -7.45 -17.40 5.04
C LEU A 213 -6.58 -18.58 5.49
N LYS A 214 -7.13 -19.80 5.46
CA LYS A 214 -6.37 -21.02 5.81
C LYS A 214 -5.49 -21.55 4.68
N GLU A 215 -5.61 -20.97 3.49
CA GLU A 215 -4.93 -21.43 2.26
C GLU A 215 -3.87 -20.43 1.80
N ILE A 216 -3.35 -19.62 2.71
CA ILE A 216 -2.33 -18.63 2.38
C ILE A 216 -1.05 -19.34 1.95
N THR A 217 -0.56 -18.99 0.76
CA THR A 217 0.72 -19.45 0.23
C THR A 217 1.78 -18.38 0.49
N ILE A 218 2.96 -18.82 0.90
CA ILE A 218 4.10 -17.96 1.23
C ILE A 218 5.06 -17.92 0.06
N LEU A 219 5.43 -16.73 -0.40
CA LEU A 219 6.40 -16.53 -1.47
C LEU A 219 7.53 -15.61 -0.99
N PRO A 220 8.76 -16.14 -0.79
CA PRO A 220 9.89 -15.34 -0.36
C PRO A 220 10.44 -14.46 -1.48
N GLY A 221 11.06 -13.36 -1.07
CA GLY A 221 11.64 -12.37 -1.95
C GLY A 221 12.60 -11.46 -1.21
N PHE A 222 13.00 -10.40 -1.87
CA PHE A 222 13.90 -9.38 -1.39
C PHE A 222 13.34 -7.99 -1.72
N GLN A 223 13.60 -7.01 -0.88
CA GLN A 223 13.21 -5.63 -1.10
C GLN A 223 14.40 -4.68 -0.98
N ALA A 224 14.35 -3.60 -1.75
CA ALA A 224 15.26 -2.48 -1.66
C ALA A 224 14.49 -1.17 -1.83
N LYS A 225 14.87 -0.14 -1.05
CA LYS A 225 14.25 1.19 -1.10
C LYS A 225 15.31 2.26 -1.10
N ALA A 226 15.05 3.32 -1.87
CA ALA A 226 15.85 4.53 -1.88
C ALA A 226 14.92 5.74 -1.88
N GLY A 227 15.11 6.67 -0.95
CA GLY A 227 14.24 7.83 -0.78
C GLY A 227 14.97 9.09 -0.39
N LEU A 228 14.30 10.21 -0.64
CA LEU A 228 14.64 11.53 -0.14
C LEU A 228 13.64 11.89 0.95
N PHE A 229 14.13 12.20 2.14
CA PHE A 229 13.28 12.58 3.25
C PHE A 229 13.45 14.05 3.64
N PHE A 230 12.35 14.61 4.11
CA PHE A 230 12.21 15.99 4.55
C PHE A 230 11.76 15.95 6.01
N SER A 231 12.64 16.27 6.95
CA SER A 231 12.37 16.22 8.38
C SER A 231 12.17 17.60 8.96
N VAL A 232 11.04 17.79 9.62
CA VAL A 232 10.74 18.97 10.42
C VAL A 232 11.22 18.69 11.83
N GLY A 233 12.03 19.57 12.41
CA GLY A 233 12.55 19.32 13.76
C GLY A 233 13.57 18.17 13.85
N ALA A 234 14.53 18.09 12.90
CA ALA A 234 15.47 16.96 12.76
C ALA A 234 16.23 16.56 14.04
N PHE A 235 16.32 17.43 15.04
CA PHE A 235 17.01 17.17 16.32
C PHE A 235 16.09 17.33 17.54
N ASP A 236 14.80 17.49 17.32
CA ASP A 236 13.81 17.52 18.39
C ASP A 236 13.56 16.10 18.92
N GLU A 237 12.95 16.02 20.09
CA GLU A 237 12.54 14.73 20.68
C GLU A 237 11.56 13.98 19.77
N TYR A 238 10.66 14.70 19.13
CA TYR A 238 9.67 14.11 18.21
C TYR A 238 10.15 14.13 16.77
N VAL A 239 10.05 12.99 16.12
CA VAL A 239 10.34 12.83 14.69
C VAL A 239 9.07 13.09 13.89
N LYS A 240 9.18 14.02 12.93
CA LYS A 240 8.13 14.29 11.92
C LYS A 240 8.83 14.46 10.59
N ALA A 241 8.63 13.51 9.68
CA ALA A 241 9.25 13.58 8.37
C ALA A 241 8.31 13.04 7.29
N ALA A 242 8.48 13.55 6.08
CA ALA A 242 7.92 13.00 4.87
C ALA A 242 9.04 12.49 3.98
N GLU A 243 8.84 11.38 3.31
CA GLU A 243 9.81 10.78 2.41
C GLU A 243 9.14 10.43 1.08
N ILE A 244 9.85 10.66 -0.01
CA ILE A 244 9.46 10.22 -1.36
C ILE A 244 10.59 9.39 -1.94
N GLY A 245 10.28 8.28 -2.59
CA GLY A 245 11.32 7.40 -3.10
C GLY A 245 10.82 6.31 -4.03
N LEU A 246 11.78 5.47 -4.39
CA LEU A 246 11.58 4.27 -5.20
C LEU A 246 11.75 3.03 -4.33
N MET A 247 10.89 2.06 -4.53
CA MET A 247 10.91 0.76 -3.88
C MET A 247 10.86 -0.34 -4.93
N ALA A 248 11.73 -1.32 -4.78
CA ALA A 248 11.78 -2.52 -5.61
C ALA A 248 11.55 -3.76 -4.73
N ASP A 249 10.60 -4.60 -5.12
CA ASP A 249 10.36 -5.92 -4.53
C ASP A 249 10.63 -6.98 -5.60
N LEU A 250 11.51 -7.92 -5.31
CA LEU A 250 11.86 -9.04 -6.19
C LEU A 250 11.54 -10.36 -5.49
N PHE A 251 10.65 -11.16 -6.06
CA PHE A 251 10.27 -12.48 -5.56
C PHE A 251 10.91 -13.60 -6.36
N ILE A 252 11.10 -14.78 -5.74
CA ILE A 252 11.72 -15.95 -6.38
C ILE A 252 10.90 -16.46 -7.58
N LYS A 253 9.57 -16.28 -7.54
CA LYS A 253 8.65 -16.66 -8.61
C LYS A 253 7.73 -15.50 -8.95
N LYS A 254 7.07 -15.58 -10.10
CA LYS A 254 5.98 -14.65 -10.43
C LYS A 254 4.93 -14.63 -9.31
N VAL A 255 4.46 -13.44 -8.96
CA VAL A 255 3.39 -13.26 -7.97
C VAL A 255 2.04 -13.33 -8.69
N PRO A 256 1.24 -14.38 -8.50
CA PRO A 256 -0.02 -14.57 -9.23
C PRO A 256 -1.13 -13.68 -8.64
N ILE A 257 -1.14 -12.39 -8.99
CA ILE A 257 -2.18 -11.45 -8.54
C ILE A 257 -3.43 -11.59 -9.40
N MET A 258 -3.25 -11.64 -10.73
CA MET A 258 -4.34 -11.71 -11.71
C MET A 258 -4.20 -12.96 -12.57
N VAL A 259 -5.30 -13.42 -13.12
CA VAL A 259 -5.30 -14.49 -14.14
C VAL A 259 -4.51 -14.02 -15.35
N GLU A 260 -3.55 -14.83 -15.81
CA GLU A 260 -2.75 -14.50 -16.99
C GLU A 260 -3.59 -14.66 -18.28
N THR A 261 -3.63 -13.59 -19.05
CA THR A 261 -4.30 -13.51 -20.35
C THR A 261 -3.34 -12.90 -21.37
N ALA A 262 -3.70 -12.84 -22.64
CA ALA A 262 -2.88 -12.24 -23.71
C ALA A 262 -2.40 -10.81 -23.39
N GLY A 263 -3.15 -10.06 -22.55
CA GLY A 263 -2.82 -8.69 -22.14
C GLY A 263 -2.38 -8.54 -20.69
N THR A 264 -2.32 -9.62 -19.89
CA THR A 264 -2.01 -9.58 -18.46
C THR A 264 -1.02 -10.67 -18.09
N THR A 265 0.17 -10.26 -17.68
CA THR A 265 1.23 -11.17 -17.24
C THR A 265 1.63 -10.81 -15.82
N ASN A 266 1.74 -11.81 -14.95
CA ASN A 266 2.28 -11.65 -13.61
C ASN A 266 3.80 -11.52 -13.65
N THR A 267 4.38 -10.72 -12.77
CA THR A 267 5.82 -10.48 -12.71
C THR A 267 6.39 -10.85 -11.35
N PRO A 268 7.66 -11.22 -11.27
CA PRO A 268 8.36 -11.39 -9.99
C PRO A 268 8.93 -10.08 -9.45
N LEU A 269 9.04 -9.03 -10.29
CA LEU A 269 9.63 -7.74 -9.96
C LEU A 269 8.55 -6.66 -9.95
N PHE A 270 8.48 -5.90 -8.85
CA PHE A 270 7.61 -4.75 -8.70
C PHE A 270 8.45 -3.52 -8.38
N LEU A 271 8.28 -2.50 -9.20
CA LEU A 271 8.88 -1.17 -9.00
C LEU A 271 7.79 -0.20 -8.63
N ASN A 272 7.93 0.43 -7.47
CA ASN A 272 6.94 1.33 -6.91
C ASN A 272 7.56 2.69 -6.58
N LEU A 273 6.87 3.75 -6.95
CA LEU A 273 7.06 5.06 -6.37
C LEU A 273 6.27 5.12 -5.07
N TYR A 274 6.85 5.69 -4.02
CA TYR A 274 6.16 5.80 -2.74
C TYR A 274 6.30 7.18 -2.11
N VAL A 275 5.32 7.48 -1.27
CA VAL A 275 5.35 8.57 -0.29
C VAL A 275 5.18 7.95 1.08
N ASN A 276 6.02 8.34 2.02
CA ASN A 276 6.03 7.82 3.38
C ASN A 276 5.96 8.97 4.40
N LEU A 277 5.15 8.81 5.43
CA LEU A 277 5.07 9.72 6.56
C LEU A 277 5.65 9.03 7.78
N HIS A 278 6.63 9.66 8.41
CA HIS A 278 7.31 9.17 9.59
C HIS A 278 6.88 9.96 10.82
N PHE A 279 6.45 9.25 11.85
CA PHE A 279 6.13 9.81 13.16
C PHE A 279 6.83 9.01 14.25
N GLY A 280 7.47 9.68 15.19
CA GLY A 280 8.18 8.94 16.22
C GLY A 280 8.79 9.80 17.30
N ARG A 281 9.63 9.14 18.10
CA ARG A 281 10.30 9.76 19.24
C ARG A 281 11.75 9.31 19.31
N ARG A 282 12.59 10.23 19.79
CA ARG A 282 13.99 9.96 20.13
C ARG A 282 14.15 9.81 21.62
N SER A 283 15.03 8.92 22.02
CA SER A 283 15.36 8.64 23.43
C SER A 283 16.86 8.36 23.59
N ASN A 284 17.31 8.39 24.83
CA ASN A 284 18.66 8.01 25.23
C ASN A 284 18.79 6.49 25.39
#